data_41a123ef1bfa9efdc88dd153da33c234
#
_entry.id   41a123ef1bfa9efdc88dd153da33c234
#
_cell.length_a   1.000
_cell.length_b   1.000
_cell.length_c   1.000
_cell.angle_alpha   90.00
_cell.angle_beta   90.00
_cell.angle_gamma   90.00
#
_symmetry.space_group_name_H-M   'P 1'
#
loop_
_entity.id
_entity.type
_entity.pdbx_description
1 polymer ?
#
loop_
_entity_poly.entity_id
_entity_poly.type
_entity_poly.pdbx_seq_one_letter_code
_entity_poly.pdbx_strand_id
1 'polypeptide(L)'
;MELLTPVRRGRLAGPGDWRAQDRALHMTPQEALTWIRDGDVLAFSAMSNWPREMDTALAQRLQTQGGHIEVDSHFIPAGTRLLTPECAGHVTYNSNFFGVERTLAPMGNVHYVPTHLSQTPDWLISRHPRVAVLTCSPPDENGWMSRSIWGTVLNRRLLEQCELVLVEVHPDMPYIESDGPFHTKLHVSEVDSIIETSGPLVETATVLSLIHI
;
A
#
# COMPACT_ATOMS: atom_id res chain seq x y z
N MET A 1 -6.56 -22.27 14.82
CA MET A 1 -5.63 -21.25 14.29
C MET A 1 -5.87 -19.99 15.13
N GLU A 2 -4.95 -19.70 16.01
CA GLU A 2 -5.04 -18.53 16.87
C GLU A 2 -4.92 -17.29 15.97
N LEU A 3 -5.92 -16.40 16.01
CA LEU A 3 -5.87 -15.16 15.25
C LEU A 3 -4.78 -14.29 15.87
N LEU A 4 -3.72 -14.04 15.10
CA LEU A 4 -2.70 -13.07 15.48
C LEU A 4 -3.38 -11.72 15.74
N THR A 5 -3.21 -11.19 16.94
CA THR A 5 -3.77 -9.87 17.27
C THR A 5 -2.83 -8.80 16.71
N PRO A 6 -3.33 -7.82 15.93
CA PRO A 6 -2.51 -6.74 15.41
C PRO A 6 -1.81 -5.99 16.56
N VAL A 7 -0.52 -5.76 16.40
CA VAL A 7 0.23 -4.92 17.34
C VAL A 7 -0.15 -3.46 17.05
N ARG A 8 -0.81 -2.82 18.00
CA ARG A 8 -1.23 -1.43 17.80
C ARG A 8 -0.03 -0.49 17.78
N ARG A 9 0.04 0.34 16.74
CA ARG A 9 1.05 1.40 16.56
C ARG A 9 1.24 2.24 17.83
N GLY A 10 2.48 2.66 18.09
CA GLY A 10 2.83 3.51 19.21
C GLY A 10 2.95 2.83 20.56
N ARG A 11 2.62 1.54 20.70
CA ARG A 11 2.81 0.80 21.95
C ARG A 11 4.21 0.22 22.11
N LEU A 12 4.96 0.11 21.01
CA LEU A 12 6.36 -0.35 21.03
C LEU A 12 7.36 0.81 21.00
N ALA A 13 6.89 2.06 20.96
CA ALA A 13 7.71 3.26 20.96
C ALA A 13 8.27 3.54 22.34
N GLY A 14 9.08 2.63 22.87
CA GLY A 14 10.10 2.95 23.86
C GLY A 14 11.45 3.06 23.17
N PRO A 15 12.53 3.54 23.81
CA PRO A 15 13.90 3.48 23.29
C PRO A 15 14.41 2.03 23.24
N GLY A 16 13.58 1.13 22.72
CA GLY A 16 13.84 -0.29 22.61
C GLY A 16 14.58 -0.63 21.31
N ASP A 17 15.15 -1.80 21.30
CA ASP A 17 15.80 -2.36 20.13
C ASP A 17 14.81 -2.48 18.96
N TRP A 18 14.81 -1.53 18.03
CA TRP A 18 13.95 -1.52 16.86
C TRP A 18 14.12 -2.79 16.02
N ARG A 19 15.30 -3.44 16.05
CA ARG A 19 15.55 -4.71 15.37
C ARG A 19 14.78 -5.87 15.98
N ALA A 20 14.53 -5.84 17.28
CA ALA A 20 13.65 -6.82 17.91
C ALA A 20 12.18 -6.58 17.51
N GLN A 21 11.77 -5.33 17.40
CA GLN A 21 10.43 -4.96 16.89
C GLN A 21 10.26 -5.37 15.43
N ASP A 22 11.22 -5.06 14.56
CA ASP A 22 11.25 -5.45 13.17
C ASP A 22 11.03 -6.97 13.03
N ARG A 23 11.85 -7.78 13.69
CA ARG A 23 11.69 -9.25 13.66
C ARG A 23 10.31 -9.74 14.12
N ALA A 24 9.71 -9.07 15.08
CA ALA A 24 8.39 -9.44 15.59
C ALA A 24 7.24 -9.09 14.65
N LEU A 25 7.45 -8.16 13.71
CA LEU A 25 6.46 -7.70 12.76
C LEU A 25 6.48 -8.47 11.44
N HIS A 26 7.54 -9.28 11.21
CA HIS A 26 7.65 -10.08 9.99
C HIS A 26 6.58 -11.16 9.95
N MET A 27 5.86 -11.22 8.85
CA MET A 27 4.83 -12.21 8.59
C MET A 27 4.66 -12.48 7.10
N THR A 28 3.96 -13.56 6.79
CA THR A 28 3.56 -13.87 5.42
C THR A 28 2.35 -13.02 4.99
N PRO A 29 2.14 -12.81 3.68
CA PRO A 29 0.93 -12.18 3.19
C PRO A 29 -0.35 -12.87 3.68
N GLN A 30 -0.35 -14.20 3.76
CA GLN A 30 -1.49 -15.00 4.22
C GLN A 30 -1.83 -14.74 5.70
N GLU A 31 -0.83 -14.55 6.54
CA GLU A 31 -1.04 -14.16 7.95
C GLU A 31 -1.63 -12.75 8.04
N ALA A 32 -1.08 -11.79 7.29
CA ALA A 32 -1.59 -10.42 7.25
C ALA A 32 -3.05 -10.34 6.75
N LEU A 33 -3.43 -11.21 5.80
CA LEU A 33 -4.81 -11.29 5.31
C LEU A 33 -5.82 -11.63 6.40
N THR A 34 -5.43 -12.30 7.48
CA THR A 34 -6.35 -12.63 8.59
C THR A 34 -6.88 -11.37 9.29
N TRP A 35 -6.23 -10.24 9.13
CA TRP A 35 -6.62 -8.95 9.71
C TRP A 35 -7.55 -8.14 8.82
N ILE A 36 -7.66 -8.50 7.54
CA ILE A 36 -8.53 -7.82 6.58
C ILE A 36 -9.91 -8.46 6.61
N ARG A 37 -10.93 -7.65 6.84
CA ARG A 37 -12.33 -8.07 7.00
C ARG A 37 -13.10 -7.87 5.69
N ASP A 38 -14.20 -8.58 5.59
CA ASP A 38 -15.19 -8.31 4.54
C ASP A 38 -15.77 -6.90 4.71
N GLY A 39 -15.88 -6.17 3.61
CA GLY A 39 -16.33 -4.78 3.61
C GLY A 39 -15.26 -3.74 3.99
N ASP A 40 -14.02 -4.13 4.23
CA ASP A 40 -12.95 -3.16 4.53
C ASP A 40 -12.68 -2.22 3.35
N VAL A 41 -12.39 -0.96 3.69
CA VAL A 41 -11.79 0.01 2.78
C VAL A 41 -10.27 0.02 3.01
N LEU A 42 -9.52 -0.25 1.95
CA LEU A 42 -8.07 -0.31 1.97
C LEU A 42 -7.47 0.84 1.14
N ALA A 43 -6.51 1.55 1.70
CA ALA A 43 -5.71 2.51 0.95
C ALA A 43 -4.43 1.83 0.47
N PHE A 44 -4.26 1.69 -0.84
CA PHE A 44 -3.07 1.10 -1.45
C PHE A 44 -2.13 2.19 -1.98
N SER A 45 -0.83 1.98 -1.81
CA SER A 45 0.17 2.81 -2.47
C SER A 45 0.19 2.60 -3.98
N ALA A 46 0.80 3.53 -4.71
CA ALA A 46 0.70 3.64 -6.16
C ALA A 46 1.97 3.15 -6.89
N MET A 47 1.84 2.77 -8.13
CA MET A 47 2.91 2.50 -9.11
C MET A 47 4.03 1.57 -8.58
N SER A 48 5.28 2.07 -8.47
CA SER A 48 6.42 1.29 -7.97
C SER A 48 6.27 0.84 -6.52
N ASN A 49 5.43 1.52 -5.75
CA ASN A 49 5.12 1.17 -4.37
C ASN A 49 3.86 0.29 -4.24
N TRP A 50 3.29 -0.21 -5.33
CA TRP A 50 2.15 -1.12 -5.30
C TRP A 50 2.51 -2.40 -4.55
N PRO A 51 1.73 -2.78 -3.51
CA PRO A 51 2.04 -3.93 -2.66
C PRO A 51 1.66 -5.25 -3.37
N ARG A 52 2.60 -5.84 -4.08
CA ARG A 52 2.37 -6.96 -5.00
C ARG A 52 2.02 -8.27 -4.32
N GLU A 53 2.65 -8.54 -3.17
CA GLU A 53 2.37 -9.76 -2.42
C GLU A 53 0.96 -9.72 -1.85
N MET A 54 0.56 -8.58 -1.28
CA MET A 54 -0.80 -8.38 -0.77
C MET A 54 -1.83 -8.35 -1.90
N ASP A 55 -1.53 -7.71 -3.04
CA ASP A 55 -2.38 -7.75 -4.23
C ASP A 55 -2.66 -9.18 -4.67
N THR A 56 -1.62 -10.01 -4.76
CA THR A 56 -1.73 -11.41 -5.17
C THR A 56 -2.50 -12.24 -4.13
N ALA A 57 -2.14 -12.10 -2.87
CA ALA A 57 -2.75 -12.89 -1.80
C ALA A 57 -4.23 -12.54 -1.57
N LEU A 58 -4.57 -11.24 -1.63
CA LEU A 58 -5.96 -10.77 -1.57
C LEU A 58 -6.78 -11.29 -2.75
N ALA A 59 -6.27 -11.19 -3.96
CA ALA A 59 -6.97 -11.71 -5.14
C ALA A 59 -7.26 -13.21 -5.00
N GLN A 60 -6.27 -13.99 -4.60
CA GLN A 60 -6.42 -15.42 -4.35
C GLN A 60 -7.50 -15.71 -3.28
N ARG A 61 -7.47 -15.00 -2.15
CA ARG A 61 -8.47 -15.15 -1.09
C ARG A 61 -9.88 -14.85 -1.60
N LEU A 62 -10.06 -13.73 -2.28
CA LEU A 62 -11.37 -13.30 -2.77
C LEU A 62 -11.95 -14.29 -3.80
N GLN A 63 -11.11 -14.82 -4.70
CA GLN A 63 -11.52 -15.83 -5.67
C GLN A 63 -11.92 -17.16 -5.04
N THR A 64 -11.28 -17.56 -3.95
CA THR A 64 -11.49 -18.88 -3.33
C THR A 64 -12.51 -18.86 -2.19
N GLN A 65 -12.59 -17.78 -1.44
CA GLN A 65 -13.41 -17.66 -0.23
C GLN A 65 -14.57 -16.67 -0.38
N GLY A 66 -14.54 -15.86 -1.44
CA GLY A 66 -15.51 -14.79 -1.62
C GLY A 66 -15.25 -13.59 -0.69
N GLY A 67 -16.30 -12.80 -0.49
CA GLY A 67 -16.26 -11.54 0.24
C GLY A 67 -16.11 -10.34 -0.70
N HIS A 68 -16.05 -9.15 -0.14
CA HIS A 68 -15.90 -7.89 -0.87
C HIS A 68 -14.99 -6.93 -0.11
N ILE A 69 -14.16 -6.18 -0.83
CA ILE A 69 -13.35 -5.09 -0.30
C ILE A 69 -13.42 -3.87 -1.23
N GLU A 70 -13.17 -2.69 -0.67
CA GLU A 70 -12.91 -1.50 -1.46
C GLU A 70 -11.40 -1.20 -1.42
N VAL A 71 -10.82 -0.83 -2.57
CA VAL A 71 -9.43 -0.41 -2.69
C VAL A 71 -9.39 0.98 -3.28
N ASP A 72 -8.88 1.91 -2.51
CA ASP A 72 -8.66 3.29 -2.93
C ASP A 72 -7.17 3.51 -3.19
N SER A 73 -6.83 4.01 -4.37
CA SER A 73 -5.44 4.28 -4.74
C SER A 73 -5.38 5.42 -5.75
N HIS A 74 -4.18 5.70 -6.25
CA HIS A 74 -3.97 6.82 -7.20
C HIS A 74 -3.37 6.24 -8.46
N PHE A 75 -2.90 5.42 -8.89
CA PHE A 75 -2.25 4.99 -10.14
C PHE A 75 -1.69 3.56 -10.00
N ILE A 76 -2.32 2.63 -10.67
CA ILE A 76 -1.91 1.23 -10.58
C ILE A 76 -0.85 0.86 -11.62
N PRO A 77 0.02 -0.12 -11.32
CA PRO A 77 0.84 -0.75 -12.34
C PRO A 77 0.01 -1.70 -13.20
N ALA A 78 0.50 -1.98 -14.40
CA ALA A 78 -0.06 -3.04 -15.23
C ALA A 78 0.09 -4.42 -14.55
N GLY A 79 -0.90 -5.29 -14.72
CA GLY A 79 -0.87 -6.67 -14.21
C GLY A 79 -1.29 -6.83 -12.75
N THR A 80 -1.96 -5.83 -12.18
CA THR A 80 -2.59 -5.90 -10.86
C THR A 80 -3.57 -7.07 -10.77
N ARG A 81 -3.44 -7.92 -9.75
CA ARG A 81 -4.23 -9.15 -9.60
C ARG A 81 -5.63 -8.93 -9.07
N LEU A 82 -5.82 -7.94 -8.21
CA LEU A 82 -7.14 -7.55 -7.70
C LEU A 82 -8.07 -7.02 -8.80
N LEU A 83 -7.52 -6.50 -9.91
CA LEU A 83 -8.30 -5.91 -11.00
C LEU A 83 -8.32 -6.81 -12.22
N THR A 84 -8.71 -8.06 -12.03
CA THR A 84 -8.97 -9.04 -13.08
C THR A 84 -10.47 -9.36 -13.13
N PRO A 85 -10.98 -9.90 -14.26
CA PRO A 85 -12.39 -10.30 -14.36
C PRO A 85 -12.86 -11.23 -13.24
N GLU A 86 -11.97 -12.12 -12.77
CA GLU A 86 -12.27 -13.09 -11.70
C GLU A 86 -12.49 -12.41 -10.35
N CYS A 87 -11.94 -11.21 -10.14
CA CYS A 87 -12.11 -10.41 -8.93
C CYS A 87 -13.19 -9.33 -9.05
N ALA A 88 -13.78 -9.11 -10.23
CA ALA A 88 -14.68 -7.97 -10.49
C ALA A 88 -15.89 -7.90 -9.55
N GLY A 89 -16.42 -9.05 -9.11
CA GLY A 89 -17.52 -9.12 -8.13
C GLY A 89 -17.12 -8.94 -6.66
N HIS A 90 -15.81 -8.90 -6.39
CA HIS A 90 -15.24 -8.94 -5.05
C HIS A 90 -14.46 -7.67 -4.67
N VAL A 91 -14.20 -6.80 -5.63
CA VAL A 91 -13.40 -5.59 -5.42
C VAL A 91 -14.10 -4.40 -6.04
N THR A 92 -14.29 -3.35 -5.27
CA THR A 92 -14.56 -2.00 -5.79
C THR A 92 -13.26 -1.22 -5.77
N TYR A 93 -12.83 -0.71 -6.92
CA TYR A 93 -11.60 0.06 -7.02
C TYR A 93 -11.90 1.51 -7.37
N ASN A 94 -11.40 2.44 -6.57
CA ASN A 94 -11.54 3.86 -6.79
C ASN A 94 -10.16 4.50 -7.01
N SER A 95 -10.03 5.28 -8.08
CA SER A 95 -8.81 5.99 -8.42
C SER A 95 -9.09 7.41 -8.88
N ASN A 96 -8.25 8.34 -8.47
CA ASN A 96 -8.30 9.70 -8.98
C ASN A 96 -7.35 9.95 -10.17
N PHE A 97 -6.72 8.91 -10.67
CA PHE A 97 -5.93 8.95 -11.90
C PHE A 97 -6.25 7.72 -12.77
N PHE A 98 -6.54 7.97 -14.04
CA PHE A 98 -6.84 6.89 -15.00
C PHE A 98 -5.74 6.78 -16.05
N GLY A 99 -4.70 6.05 -15.73
CA GLY A 99 -3.70 5.54 -16.66
C GLY A 99 -4.18 4.23 -17.30
N VAL A 100 -3.63 3.12 -16.84
CA VAL A 100 -4.02 1.76 -17.25
C VAL A 100 -5.46 1.43 -16.81
N GLU A 101 -5.95 2.05 -15.75
CA GLU A 101 -7.32 1.90 -15.22
C GLU A 101 -8.39 2.15 -16.28
N ARG A 102 -8.10 3.00 -17.29
CA ARG A 102 -9.01 3.26 -18.40
C ARG A 102 -9.37 1.98 -19.16
N THR A 103 -8.44 1.06 -19.29
CA THR A 103 -8.68 -0.22 -19.96
C THR A 103 -9.49 -1.19 -19.13
N LEU A 104 -9.56 -0.97 -17.82
CA LEU A 104 -10.27 -1.79 -16.85
C LEU A 104 -11.68 -1.27 -16.54
N ALA A 105 -11.96 0.00 -16.85
CA ALA A 105 -13.26 0.62 -16.59
C ALA A 105 -14.48 -0.18 -17.12
N PRO A 106 -14.41 -0.87 -18.28
CA PRO A 106 -15.51 -1.71 -18.76
C PRO A 106 -15.89 -2.88 -17.85
N MET A 107 -15.05 -3.26 -16.89
CA MET A 107 -15.37 -4.28 -15.88
C MET A 107 -16.48 -3.85 -14.92
N GLY A 108 -16.75 -2.53 -14.81
CA GLY A 108 -17.84 -1.98 -14.02
C GLY A 108 -17.55 -1.80 -12.51
N ASN A 109 -16.40 -2.26 -12.04
CA ASN A 109 -15.97 -2.14 -10.63
C ASN A 109 -14.77 -1.19 -10.44
N VAL A 110 -14.36 -0.49 -11.51
CA VAL A 110 -13.25 0.48 -11.50
C VAL A 110 -13.83 1.87 -11.72
N HIS A 111 -13.69 2.74 -10.74
CA HIS A 111 -14.33 4.04 -10.70
C HIS A 111 -13.31 5.18 -10.71
N TYR A 112 -13.60 6.20 -11.51
CA TYR A 112 -12.82 7.44 -11.52
C TYR A 112 -13.38 8.45 -10.53
N VAL A 113 -12.51 8.98 -9.68
CA VAL A 113 -12.83 10.06 -8.74
C VAL A 113 -12.11 11.33 -9.17
N PRO A 114 -12.80 12.34 -9.72
CA PRO A 114 -12.17 13.55 -10.23
C PRO A 114 -11.65 14.43 -9.09
N THR A 115 -10.35 14.36 -8.83
CA THR A 115 -9.65 15.19 -7.85
C THR A 115 -8.30 15.65 -8.42
N HIS A 116 -7.78 16.76 -7.92
CA HIS A 116 -6.41 17.15 -8.20
C HIS A 116 -5.41 16.26 -7.44
N LEU A 117 -4.21 16.05 -7.97
CA LEU A 117 -3.16 15.27 -7.33
C LEU A 117 -2.86 15.76 -5.90
N SER A 118 -2.82 17.07 -5.70
CA SER A 118 -2.61 17.68 -4.38
C SER A 118 -3.72 17.37 -3.37
N GLN A 119 -4.91 16.99 -3.82
CA GLN A 119 -6.06 16.63 -2.99
C GLN A 119 -6.20 15.13 -2.76
N THR A 120 -5.35 14.32 -3.42
CA THR A 120 -5.39 12.86 -3.28
C THR A 120 -5.33 12.41 -1.81
N PRO A 121 -4.42 12.93 -0.98
CA PRO A 121 -4.38 12.50 0.42
C PRO A 121 -5.64 12.85 1.20
N ASP A 122 -6.23 14.04 0.97
CA ASP A 122 -7.46 14.45 1.66
C ASP A 122 -8.68 13.62 1.19
N TRP A 123 -8.72 13.29 -0.08
CA TRP A 123 -9.72 12.35 -0.60
C TRP A 123 -9.58 10.97 0.04
N LEU A 124 -8.38 10.38 0.08
CA LEU A 124 -8.15 9.09 0.72
C LEU A 124 -8.52 9.13 2.22
N ILE A 125 -8.18 10.21 2.92
CA ILE A 125 -8.58 10.43 4.32
C ILE A 125 -10.11 10.43 4.47
N SER A 126 -10.84 11.09 3.55
CA SER A 126 -12.30 11.16 3.59
C SER A 126 -12.99 9.82 3.34
N ARG A 127 -12.30 8.85 2.78
CA ARG A 127 -12.77 7.47 2.57
C ARG A 127 -12.71 6.62 3.86
N HIS A 128 -12.03 7.11 4.88
CA HIS A 128 -11.84 6.43 6.17
C HIS A 128 -11.29 5.00 6.01
N PRO A 129 -10.19 4.78 5.27
CA PRO A 129 -9.66 3.44 5.10
C PRO A 129 -9.25 2.86 6.45
N ARG A 130 -9.67 1.62 6.70
CA ARG A 130 -9.28 0.91 7.91
C ARG A 130 -7.84 0.39 7.82
N VAL A 131 -7.39 0.03 6.62
CA VAL A 131 -6.09 -0.58 6.37
C VAL A 131 -5.34 0.23 5.33
N ALA A 132 -4.09 0.58 5.62
CA ALA A 132 -3.15 1.07 4.62
C ALA A 132 -2.18 -0.06 4.24
N VAL A 133 -1.94 -0.23 2.95
CA VAL A 133 -1.02 -1.24 2.42
C VAL A 133 -0.04 -0.56 1.46
N LEU A 134 1.25 -0.67 1.73
CA LEU A 134 2.26 0.05 0.97
C LEU A 134 3.58 -0.71 0.89
N THR A 135 4.39 -0.38 -0.12
CA THR A 135 5.75 -0.91 -0.25
C THR A 135 6.77 0.16 0.12
N CYS A 136 7.77 -0.22 0.93
CA CYS A 136 8.86 0.61 1.40
C CYS A 136 10.23 0.01 1.07
N SER A 137 11.28 0.83 1.23
CA SER A 137 12.65 0.35 1.29
C SER A 137 12.88 -0.49 2.55
N PRO A 138 13.97 -1.27 2.62
CA PRO A 138 14.44 -1.82 3.87
C PRO A 138 14.67 -0.72 4.92
N PRO A 139 14.56 -1.05 6.22
CA PRO A 139 14.89 -0.09 7.28
C PRO A 139 16.39 0.26 7.27
N ASP A 140 16.68 1.52 7.53
CA ASP A 140 18.05 2.01 7.74
C ASP A 140 18.60 1.58 9.10
N GLU A 141 19.81 2.06 9.43
CA GLU A 141 20.48 1.75 10.71
C GLU A 141 19.67 2.19 11.96
N ASN A 142 18.76 3.11 11.81
CA ASN A 142 17.89 3.67 12.84
C ASN A 142 16.46 3.12 12.83
N GLY A 143 16.13 2.22 11.90
CA GLY A 143 14.81 1.61 11.77
C GLY A 143 13.83 2.41 10.92
N TRP A 144 14.30 3.40 10.14
CA TRP A 144 13.47 4.15 9.22
C TRP A 144 13.42 3.50 7.85
N MET A 145 12.23 3.31 7.33
CA MET A 145 11.95 2.86 5.97
C MET A 145 11.53 4.06 5.12
N SER A 146 12.00 4.14 3.88
CA SER A 146 11.54 5.15 2.93
C SER A 146 10.31 4.64 2.17
N ARG A 147 9.26 5.48 2.08
CA ARG A 147 8.11 5.26 1.20
C ARG A 147 8.42 5.64 -0.25
N SER A 148 9.69 5.90 -0.56
CA SER A 148 10.21 6.15 -1.88
C SER A 148 9.44 7.23 -2.67
N ILE A 149 9.36 7.08 -4.00
CA ILE A 149 8.85 8.10 -4.95
C ILE A 149 7.37 8.43 -4.71
N TRP A 150 6.55 7.43 -4.40
CA TRP A 150 5.10 7.60 -4.22
C TRP A 150 4.66 7.76 -2.76
N GLY A 151 5.62 7.99 -1.87
CA GLY A 151 5.37 8.08 -0.43
C GLY A 151 4.46 9.23 0.01
N THR A 152 4.23 10.22 -0.83
CA THR A 152 3.36 11.36 -0.51
C THR A 152 1.87 11.04 -0.65
N VAL A 153 1.51 10.05 -1.45
CA VAL A 153 0.09 9.65 -1.70
C VAL A 153 -0.54 9.11 -0.43
N LEU A 154 0.11 8.15 0.22
CA LEU A 154 -0.28 7.69 1.56
C LEU A 154 0.49 8.50 2.61
N ASN A 155 0.09 9.73 2.83
CA ASN A 155 0.78 10.62 3.74
C ASN A 155 0.62 10.20 5.22
N ARG A 156 1.39 10.84 6.12
CA ARG A 156 1.39 10.52 7.54
C ARG A 156 0.01 10.66 8.19
N ARG A 157 -0.76 11.71 7.84
CA ARG A 157 -2.10 11.94 8.38
C ARG A 157 -3.05 10.78 8.04
N LEU A 158 -2.96 10.23 6.83
CA LEU A 158 -3.74 9.07 6.43
C LEU A 158 -3.31 7.83 7.23
N LEU A 159 -2.01 7.55 7.30
CA LEU A 159 -1.49 6.39 8.01
C LEU A 159 -1.85 6.41 9.51
N GLU A 160 -1.85 7.58 10.13
CA GLU A 160 -2.26 7.76 11.53
C GLU A 160 -3.75 7.47 11.79
N GLN A 161 -4.60 7.65 10.78
CA GLN A 161 -6.04 7.37 10.87
C GLN A 161 -6.38 5.89 10.63
N CYS A 162 -5.55 5.16 9.89
CA CYS A 162 -5.78 3.76 9.65
C CYS A 162 -5.66 2.94 10.94
N GLU A 163 -6.51 1.94 11.11
CA GLU A 163 -6.39 0.96 12.20
C GLU A 163 -5.14 0.10 12.03
N LEU A 164 -4.81 -0.24 10.78
CA LEU A 164 -3.69 -1.09 10.40
C LEU A 164 -2.83 -0.44 9.32
N VAL A 165 -1.52 -0.59 9.43
CA VAL A 165 -0.54 -0.24 8.40
C VAL A 165 0.30 -1.47 8.09
N LEU A 166 0.09 -2.05 6.93
CA LEU A 166 0.78 -3.24 6.44
C LEU A 166 1.84 -2.80 5.43
N VAL A 167 3.07 -3.21 5.63
CA VAL A 167 4.19 -2.79 4.79
C VAL A 167 4.83 -3.97 4.11
N GLU A 168 4.98 -3.90 2.80
CA GLU A 168 5.90 -4.75 2.06
C GLU A 168 7.28 -4.07 2.02
N VAL A 169 8.33 -4.80 2.32
CA VAL A 169 9.70 -4.31 2.23
C VAL A 169 10.37 -4.93 1.01
N HIS A 170 10.80 -4.07 0.08
CA HIS A 170 11.46 -4.49 -1.15
C HIS A 170 12.94 -4.07 -1.13
N PRO A 171 13.90 -5.00 -1.32
CA PRO A 171 15.33 -4.71 -1.20
C PRO A 171 15.84 -3.66 -2.18
N ASP A 172 15.26 -3.59 -3.38
CA ASP A 172 15.68 -2.64 -4.42
C ASP A 172 14.86 -1.34 -4.42
N MET A 173 13.95 -1.15 -3.45
CA MET A 173 13.19 0.10 -3.36
C MET A 173 14.11 1.25 -2.99
N PRO A 174 14.19 2.33 -3.81
CA PRO A 174 15.07 3.44 -3.54
C PRO A 174 14.77 4.10 -2.19
N TYR A 175 15.79 4.24 -1.35
CA TYR A 175 15.71 5.03 -0.14
C TYR A 175 15.85 6.51 -0.48
N ILE A 176 14.76 7.27 -0.31
CA ILE A 176 14.75 8.71 -0.55
C ILE A 176 14.80 9.42 0.79
N GLU A 177 15.86 10.20 0.98
CA GLU A 177 15.96 11.10 2.14
C GLU A 177 14.96 12.22 2.05
N SER A 178 14.25 12.44 3.13
CA SER A 178 13.30 13.55 3.24
C SER A 178 13.16 13.95 4.69
N ASP A 179 13.13 15.25 4.93
CA ASP A 179 13.03 15.85 6.25
C ASP A 179 11.80 16.75 6.38
N GLY A 180 11.53 17.16 7.60
CA GLY A 180 10.45 18.09 7.92
C GLY A 180 9.06 17.43 7.95
N PRO A 181 7.99 18.23 7.96
CA PRO A 181 6.62 17.75 8.21
C PRO A 181 6.05 16.90 7.07
N PHE A 182 6.66 16.93 5.89
CA PHE A 182 6.23 16.18 4.71
C PHE A 182 7.15 14.98 4.39
N HIS A 183 7.97 14.56 5.36
CA HIS A 183 8.89 13.44 5.13
C HIS A 183 8.14 12.17 4.70
N THR A 184 8.80 11.40 3.85
CA THR A 184 8.28 10.13 3.32
C THR A 184 8.78 8.92 4.10
N LYS A 185 9.41 9.12 5.24
CA LYS A 185 9.92 8.05 6.08
C LYS A 185 8.84 7.50 7.01
N LEU A 186 8.96 6.21 7.32
CA LEU A 186 8.10 5.48 8.24
C LEU A 186 8.99 4.61 9.12
N HIS A 187 8.87 4.75 10.44
CA HIS A 187 9.66 3.95 11.36
C HIS A 187 9.01 2.58 11.59
N VAL A 188 9.81 1.56 11.84
CA VAL A 188 9.35 0.19 12.14
C VAL A 188 8.29 0.17 13.24
N SER A 189 8.38 1.03 14.26
CA SER A 189 7.39 1.12 15.35
C SER A 189 6.03 1.70 14.92
N GLU A 190 5.92 2.22 13.72
CA GLU A 190 4.70 2.87 13.20
C GLU A 190 3.87 1.94 12.31
N VAL A 191 4.30 0.69 12.14
CA VAL A 191 3.63 -0.32 11.29
C VAL A 191 3.15 -1.51 12.11
N ASP A 192 2.21 -2.25 11.57
CA ASP A 192 1.62 -3.42 12.24
C ASP A 192 2.15 -4.74 11.64
N SER A 193 2.64 -4.71 10.40
CA SER A 193 3.30 -5.87 9.78
C SER A 193 4.39 -5.46 8.82
N ILE A 194 5.35 -6.35 8.65
CA ILE A 194 6.38 -6.30 7.62
C ILE A 194 6.33 -7.60 6.82
N ILE A 195 6.18 -7.47 5.52
CA ILE A 195 6.12 -8.56 4.56
C ILE A 195 7.32 -8.40 3.63
N GLU A 196 8.19 -9.39 3.58
CA GLU A 196 9.29 -9.36 2.61
C GLU A 196 8.75 -9.64 1.22
N THR A 197 9.14 -8.80 0.27
CA THR A 197 8.84 -8.98 -1.15
C THR A 197 10.12 -8.98 -1.99
N SER A 198 10.03 -9.53 -3.16
CA SER A 198 11.12 -9.63 -4.11
C SER A 198 10.60 -9.61 -5.54
N GLY A 199 11.50 -9.51 -6.50
CA GLY A 199 11.14 -9.46 -7.92
C GLY A 199 11.39 -8.08 -8.52
N PRO A 200 11.07 -7.86 -9.79
CA PRO A 200 11.34 -6.59 -10.44
C PRO A 200 10.38 -5.50 -9.91
N LEU A 201 10.93 -4.35 -9.57
CA LEU A 201 10.14 -3.14 -9.37
C LEU A 201 9.42 -2.75 -10.67
N VAL A 202 8.35 -1.97 -10.54
CA VAL A 202 7.70 -1.38 -11.71
C VAL A 202 8.62 -0.32 -12.29
N GLU A 203 9.10 -0.56 -13.49
CA GLU A 203 9.86 0.42 -14.26
C GLU A 203 8.92 1.30 -15.05
N THR A 204 9.11 2.61 -14.97
CA THR A 204 8.50 3.56 -15.89
C THR A 204 9.45 3.79 -17.05
N ALA A 205 8.95 3.67 -18.28
CA ALA A 205 9.73 4.01 -19.46
C ALA A 205 10.20 5.47 -19.34
N THR A 206 11.47 5.70 -19.61
CA THR A 206 12.03 7.06 -19.72
C THR A 206 11.38 7.73 -20.92
N VAL A 207 10.41 8.59 -20.69
CA VAL A 207 9.86 9.45 -21.74
C VAL A 207 10.87 10.55 -21.99
N LEU A 208 11.61 10.44 -23.09
CA LEU A 208 12.39 11.56 -23.60
C LEU A 208 11.42 12.69 -23.93
N SER A 209 11.56 13.80 -23.24
CA SER A 209 10.76 14.98 -23.52
C SER A 209 10.99 15.44 -24.95
N LEU A 210 9.92 15.52 -25.74
CA LEU A 210 9.95 16.07 -27.10
C LEU A 210 10.30 17.58 -27.15
N ILE A 211 10.48 18.21 -25.99
CA ILE A 211 10.90 19.62 -25.87
C ILE A 211 12.38 19.81 -26.26
N HIS A 212 13.13 18.74 -26.42
CA HIS A 212 14.56 18.77 -26.77
C HIS A 212 14.83 18.42 -28.25
N ILE A 213 13.82 18.47 -29.09
CA ILE A 213 13.96 18.37 -30.55
C ILE A 213 13.86 19.75 -31.18
#